data_7303d00b4deff9f15b47de41f3fd236e
#
_entry.id   7303d00b4deff9f15b47de41f3fd236e
#
_cell.length_a   1.000
_cell.length_b   1.000
_cell.length_c   1.000
_cell.angle_alpha   90.00
_cell.angle_beta   90.00
_cell.angle_gamma   90.00
#
_symmetry.space_group_name_H-M   'P 1'
#
loop_
_entity.id
_entity.type
_entity.pdbx_description
1 polymer ?
#
loop_
_entity_poly.entity_id
_entity_poly.type
_entity_poly.pdbx_seq_one_letter_code
_entity_poly.pdbx_strand_id
1 'polypeptide(L)'
;MNKKVIRTIAAVTAAALLGGGIYLLVKNDVAQKINWRDILIYAPTPIARETLDEAVDIEKSKPSADRVPEDTKEELTEQVRQLSNEHDDSVGWLYIPDTNIDYPIMQSGDNEYYTRRAVDGSYLYAGSLFMDYRCSSDFSDFNSVIYGHNMGNGTMFADIPNYENEEYFMNHSYGWLTTENDVRLIDF
;
A
#
# COMPACT_ATOMS: atom_id res chain seq x y z
N MET A 1 -8.14 12.66 -24.17
CA MET A 1 -7.27 12.91 -23.01
C MET A 1 -7.41 14.38 -22.61
N ASN A 2 -7.79 14.66 -21.37
CA ASN A 2 -8.20 16.00 -20.93
C ASN A 2 -6.97 16.91 -20.76
N LYS A 3 -6.97 18.14 -21.34
CA LYS A 3 -5.84 19.09 -21.28
C LYS A 3 -5.40 19.45 -19.85
N LYS A 4 -6.27 19.30 -18.84
CA LYS A 4 -5.93 19.47 -17.42
C LYS A 4 -5.03 18.35 -16.90
N VAL A 5 -5.27 17.11 -17.31
CA VAL A 5 -4.47 15.94 -16.92
C VAL A 5 -3.05 16.06 -17.49
N ILE A 6 -2.91 16.50 -18.75
CA ILE A 6 -1.60 16.69 -19.37
C ILE A 6 -0.79 17.79 -18.68
N ARG A 7 -1.43 18.86 -18.21
CA ARG A 7 -0.73 19.95 -17.49
C ARG A 7 -0.27 19.50 -16.10
N THR A 8 -1.01 18.63 -15.43
CA THR A 8 -0.65 18.09 -14.11
C THR A 8 0.50 17.09 -14.24
N ILE A 9 0.47 16.20 -15.24
CA ILE A 9 1.56 15.26 -15.51
C ILE A 9 2.83 16.01 -15.94
N ALA A 10 2.71 17.07 -16.77
CA ALA A 10 3.86 17.88 -17.18
C ALA A 10 4.49 18.66 -16.01
N ALA A 11 3.70 19.08 -15.02
CA ALA A 11 4.20 19.74 -13.81
C ALA A 11 4.93 18.77 -12.87
N VAL A 12 4.45 17.52 -12.74
CA VAL A 12 5.10 16.47 -11.94
C VAL A 12 6.41 15.99 -12.60
N THR A 13 6.43 15.79 -13.92
CA THR A 13 7.64 15.41 -14.65
C THR A 13 8.70 16.52 -14.66
N ALA A 14 8.31 17.79 -14.77
CA ALA A 14 9.24 18.91 -14.69
C ALA A 14 9.83 19.08 -13.29
N ALA A 15 9.08 18.77 -12.24
CA ALA A 15 9.54 18.81 -10.84
C ALA A 15 10.53 17.67 -10.52
N ALA A 16 10.32 16.48 -11.11
CA ALA A 16 11.23 15.35 -10.96
C ALA A 16 12.61 15.59 -11.61
N LEU A 17 12.65 16.41 -12.68
CA LEU A 17 13.91 16.73 -13.37
C LEU A 17 14.75 17.83 -12.69
N LEU A 18 14.20 18.58 -11.74
CA LEU A 18 14.87 19.74 -11.12
C LEU A 18 15.21 19.58 -9.63
N GLY A 19 15.14 18.38 -9.06
CA GLY A 19 15.63 18.06 -7.69
C GLY A 19 15.14 18.94 -6.52
N GLY A 20 14.51 20.08 -6.80
CA GLY A 20 13.98 21.03 -5.82
C GLY A 20 12.47 21.28 -5.92
N GLY A 21 11.83 20.85 -7.00
CA GLY A 21 10.43 21.17 -7.28
C GLY A 21 9.43 20.41 -6.39
N ILE A 22 9.77 19.20 -5.99
CA ILE A 22 8.92 18.40 -5.11
C ILE A 22 8.83 19.04 -3.71
N TYR A 23 9.90 19.63 -3.23
CA TYR A 23 9.94 20.30 -1.92
C TYR A 23 9.07 21.58 -1.88
N LEU A 24 8.91 22.27 -3.00
CA LEU A 24 8.05 23.46 -3.10
C LEU A 24 6.56 23.12 -3.23
N LEU A 25 6.22 22.00 -3.88
CA LEU A 25 4.84 21.51 -3.97
C LEU A 25 4.34 20.94 -2.64
N VAL A 26 5.22 20.35 -1.82
CA VAL A 26 4.90 19.83 -0.49
C VAL A 26 4.62 20.97 0.52
N LYS A 27 5.07 22.19 0.27
CA LYS A 27 4.79 23.37 1.12
C LYS A 27 3.47 24.07 0.85
N ASN A 28 2.81 23.81 -0.26
CA ASN A 28 1.51 24.37 -0.58
C ASN A 28 0.40 23.32 -0.40
N ASP A 29 -0.78 23.74 0.09
CA ASP A 29 -1.98 22.93 0.37
C ASP A 29 -2.39 21.91 -0.74
N VAL A 30 -1.77 21.98 -1.90
CA VAL A 30 -1.99 21.04 -3.01
C VAL A 30 -1.39 19.66 -2.72
N ALA A 31 -0.31 19.58 -1.97
CA ALA A 31 0.34 18.28 -1.65
C ALA A 31 -0.48 17.43 -0.66
N GLN A 32 -1.33 18.06 0.16
CA GLN A 32 -2.26 17.35 1.05
C GLN A 32 -3.44 16.67 0.31
N LYS A 33 -3.60 16.97 -0.99
CA LYS A 33 -4.67 16.39 -1.84
C LYS A 33 -4.17 15.41 -2.88
N ILE A 34 -2.87 15.15 -2.93
CA ILE A 34 -2.31 14.10 -3.81
C ILE A 34 -2.51 12.77 -3.08
N ASN A 35 -3.51 12.02 -3.52
CA ASN A 35 -3.66 10.64 -3.12
C ASN A 35 -2.45 9.87 -3.69
N TRP A 36 -1.69 9.18 -2.84
CA TRP A 36 -0.55 8.35 -3.24
C TRP A 36 -0.93 7.28 -4.26
N ARG A 37 -2.20 6.87 -4.27
CA ARG A 37 -2.78 5.97 -5.29
C ARG A 37 -2.73 6.58 -6.70
N ASP A 38 -2.77 7.92 -6.82
CA ASP A 38 -2.67 8.61 -8.13
C ASP A 38 -1.24 8.61 -8.67
N ILE A 39 -0.25 8.36 -7.80
CA ILE A 39 1.18 8.27 -8.14
C ILE A 39 1.60 6.80 -8.30
N LEU A 40 0.97 5.89 -7.57
CA LEU A 40 1.17 4.45 -7.71
C LEU A 40 0.33 3.96 -8.89
N ILE A 41 0.94 3.82 -10.04
CA ILE A 41 0.35 3.28 -11.29
C ILE A 41 -0.28 1.88 -11.06
N TYR A 42 0.00 1.26 -9.95
CA TYR A 42 -0.34 -0.12 -9.58
C TYR A 42 -1.40 -0.24 -8.48
N ALA A 43 -2.04 0.86 -8.04
CA ALA A 43 -3.09 0.75 -7.03
C ALA A 43 -4.22 -0.17 -7.54
N PRO A 44 -4.65 -1.17 -6.76
CA PRO A 44 -5.78 -2.03 -7.13
C PRO A 44 -7.02 -1.21 -7.48
N THR A 45 -7.85 -1.76 -8.37
CA THR A 45 -9.08 -1.07 -8.76
C THR A 45 -10.02 -0.91 -7.55
N PRO A 46 -10.79 0.19 -7.46
CA PRO A 46 -11.78 0.37 -6.40
C PRO A 46 -12.76 -0.81 -6.28
N ILE A 47 -13.16 -1.40 -7.40
CA ILE A 47 -14.09 -2.55 -7.44
C ILE A 47 -13.52 -3.76 -6.69
N ALA A 48 -12.22 -4.06 -6.84
CA ALA A 48 -11.59 -5.16 -6.12
C ALA A 48 -11.55 -4.90 -4.60
N ARG A 49 -11.40 -3.64 -4.18
CA ARG A 49 -11.45 -3.26 -2.76
C ARG A 49 -12.85 -3.41 -2.17
N GLU A 50 -13.88 -2.92 -2.86
CA GLU A 50 -15.28 -3.09 -2.44
C GLU A 50 -15.62 -4.58 -2.24
N THR A 51 -15.16 -5.46 -3.12
CA THR A 51 -15.39 -6.90 -2.98
C THR A 51 -14.67 -7.51 -1.78
N LEU A 52 -13.45 -7.04 -1.45
CA LEU A 52 -12.74 -7.44 -0.23
C LEU A 52 -13.50 -6.98 1.02
N ASP A 53 -13.99 -5.75 1.02
CA ASP A 53 -14.74 -5.19 2.14
C ASP A 53 -16.08 -5.95 2.37
N GLU A 54 -16.78 -6.32 1.29
CA GLU A 54 -17.98 -7.14 1.34
C GLU A 54 -17.73 -8.57 1.87
N ALA A 55 -16.53 -9.12 1.67
CA ALA A 55 -16.15 -10.42 2.21
C ALA A 55 -16.02 -10.42 3.75
N VAL A 56 -15.95 -9.25 4.35
CA VAL A 56 -15.91 -8.99 5.81
C VAL A 56 -17.30 -8.54 6.30
N ASP A 57 -18.35 -9.36 6.13
CA ASP A 57 -19.68 -9.06 6.70
C ASP A 57 -19.69 -9.39 8.21
N ILE A 58 -19.42 -8.35 9.02
CA ILE A 58 -19.25 -8.42 10.47
C ILE A 58 -20.54 -8.82 11.21
N GLU A 59 -21.72 -8.54 10.64
CA GLU A 59 -23.00 -8.82 11.31
C GLU A 59 -23.40 -10.30 11.32
N LYS A 60 -22.83 -11.16 10.48
CA LYS A 60 -23.35 -12.51 10.24
C LYS A 60 -22.39 -13.67 10.41
N SER A 61 -21.07 -13.46 10.36
CA SER A 61 -20.11 -14.56 10.53
C SER A 61 -18.65 -14.06 10.56
N LYS A 62 -17.73 -14.88 11.08
CA LYS A 62 -16.29 -14.59 11.07
C LYS A 62 -15.81 -14.34 9.63
N PRO A 63 -15.01 -13.29 9.37
CA PRO A 63 -14.41 -13.04 8.06
C PRO A 63 -13.63 -14.27 7.56
N SER A 64 -13.61 -14.48 6.25
CA SER A 64 -12.86 -15.57 5.64
C SER A 64 -12.41 -15.20 4.24
N ALA A 65 -11.17 -15.51 3.90
CA ALA A 65 -10.65 -15.38 2.54
C ALA A 65 -11.40 -16.28 1.52
N ASP A 66 -12.10 -17.31 1.98
CA ASP A 66 -12.92 -18.19 1.12
C ASP A 66 -14.15 -17.46 0.53
N ARG A 67 -14.52 -16.30 1.09
CA ARG A 67 -15.64 -15.49 0.59
C ARG A 67 -15.25 -14.54 -0.53
N VAL A 68 -13.97 -14.29 -0.71
CA VAL A 68 -13.48 -13.49 -1.83
C VAL A 68 -13.68 -14.30 -3.11
N PRO A 69 -14.43 -13.78 -4.10
CA PRO A 69 -14.60 -14.44 -5.39
C PRO A 69 -13.26 -14.77 -6.05
N GLU A 70 -13.20 -15.90 -6.77
CA GLU A 70 -11.94 -16.37 -7.35
C GLU A 70 -11.40 -15.42 -8.44
N ASP A 71 -12.29 -14.80 -9.22
CA ASP A 71 -11.94 -13.78 -10.20
C ASP A 71 -11.33 -12.53 -9.55
N THR A 72 -11.84 -12.12 -8.39
CA THR A 72 -11.25 -11.01 -7.58
C THR A 72 -9.87 -11.39 -7.05
N LYS A 73 -9.68 -12.62 -6.55
CA LYS A 73 -8.36 -13.08 -6.10
C LYS A 73 -7.36 -13.10 -7.26
N GLU A 74 -7.77 -13.59 -8.43
CA GLU A 74 -6.93 -13.61 -9.63
C GLU A 74 -6.54 -12.19 -10.07
N GLU A 75 -7.48 -11.22 -10.05
CA GLU A 75 -7.19 -9.83 -10.38
C GLU A 75 -6.16 -9.23 -9.41
N LEU A 76 -6.34 -9.43 -8.11
CA LEU A 76 -5.43 -8.90 -7.08
C LEU A 76 -4.04 -9.52 -7.16
N THR A 77 -3.96 -10.85 -7.31
CA THR A 77 -2.67 -11.55 -7.43
C THR A 77 -1.95 -11.17 -8.73
N GLU A 78 -2.69 -10.98 -9.84
CA GLU A 78 -2.11 -10.52 -11.09
C GLU A 78 -1.53 -9.10 -10.98
N GLN A 79 -2.16 -8.19 -10.23
CA GLN A 79 -1.61 -6.86 -9.96
C GLN A 79 -0.28 -6.95 -9.20
N VAL A 80 -0.18 -7.83 -8.19
CA VAL A 80 1.07 -8.05 -7.46
C VAL A 80 2.14 -8.67 -8.38
N ARG A 81 1.78 -9.65 -9.22
CA ARG A 81 2.71 -10.24 -10.21
C ARG A 81 3.24 -9.20 -11.20
N GLN A 82 2.38 -8.30 -11.70
CA GLN A 82 2.81 -7.22 -12.58
C GLN A 82 3.79 -6.30 -11.89
N LEU A 83 3.51 -5.92 -10.64
CA LEU A 83 4.40 -5.10 -9.84
C LEU A 83 5.74 -5.78 -9.58
N SER A 84 5.75 -7.08 -9.25
CA SER A 84 6.98 -7.87 -9.03
C SER A 84 7.78 -8.05 -10.31
N ASN A 85 7.13 -8.17 -11.48
CA ASN A 85 7.83 -8.23 -12.76
C ASN A 85 8.53 -6.91 -13.14
N GLU A 86 8.03 -5.78 -12.66
CA GLU A 86 8.64 -4.46 -12.92
C GLU A 86 9.60 -4.05 -11.81
N HIS A 87 9.42 -4.57 -10.59
CA HIS A 87 10.19 -4.25 -9.39
C HIS A 87 10.45 -5.54 -8.60
N ASP A 88 11.61 -6.14 -8.80
CA ASP A 88 12.03 -7.45 -8.24
C ASP A 88 11.90 -7.51 -6.71
N ASP A 89 11.98 -6.38 -6.03
CA ASP A 89 11.85 -6.27 -4.57
C ASP A 89 10.38 -6.24 -4.07
N SER A 90 9.38 -6.26 -4.93
CA SER A 90 7.97 -6.31 -4.54
C SER A 90 7.60 -7.71 -4.09
N VAL A 91 7.10 -7.85 -2.85
CA VAL A 91 6.77 -9.17 -2.26
C VAL A 91 5.28 -9.33 -1.94
N GLY A 92 4.50 -8.25 -1.98
CA GLY A 92 3.07 -8.30 -1.70
C GLY A 92 2.43 -6.93 -1.59
N TRP A 93 1.17 -6.94 -1.15
CA TRP A 93 0.36 -5.75 -0.94
C TRP A 93 -0.43 -5.86 0.35
N LEU A 94 -0.39 -4.82 1.19
CA LEU A 94 -1.16 -4.73 2.43
C LEU A 94 -2.31 -3.74 2.27
N TYR A 95 -3.53 -4.20 2.53
CA TYR A 95 -4.72 -3.37 2.60
C TYR A 95 -5.46 -3.57 3.93
N ILE A 96 -5.76 -2.48 4.63
CA ILE A 96 -6.58 -2.47 5.84
C ILE A 96 -7.79 -1.57 5.57
N PRO A 97 -9.02 -2.12 5.54
CA PRO A 97 -10.24 -1.37 5.31
C PRO A 97 -10.41 -0.17 6.24
N ASP A 98 -11.04 0.90 5.75
CA ASP A 98 -11.32 2.14 6.48
C ASP A 98 -10.09 2.84 7.07
N THR A 99 -8.88 2.49 6.58
CA THR A 99 -7.62 3.16 6.93
C THR A 99 -6.92 3.70 5.67
N ASN A 100 -5.84 4.47 5.88
CA ASN A 100 -4.96 4.89 4.77
C ASN A 100 -3.93 3.81 4.38
N ILE A 101 -3.97 2.62 4.99
CA ILE A 101 -3.02 1.54 4.72
C ILE A 101 -3.49 0.72 3.51
N ASP A 102 -2.97 1.06 2.35
CA ASP A 102 -3.22 0.40 1.07
C ASP A 102 -1.97 0.57 0.18
N TYR A 103 -0.95 -0.27 0.44
CA TYR A 103 0.39 -0.09 -0.10
C TYR A 103 1.06 -1.41 -0.50
N PRO A 104 1.92 -1.38 -1.53
CA PRO A 104 2.84 -2.48 -1.80
C PRO A 104 3.83 -2.66 -0.66
N ILE A 105 4.26 -3.90 -0.47
CA ILE A 105 5.32 -4.28 0.47
C ILE A 105 6.56 -4.63 -0.34
N MET A 106 7.66 -3.96 -0.02
CA MET A 106 8.95 -4.18 -0.65
C MET A 106 9.84 -5.02 0.27
N GLN A 107 10.88 -5.67 -0.28
CA GLN A 107 11.93 -6.31 0.51
C GLN A 107 13.26 -6.21 -0.22
N SER A 108 14.23 -5.50 0.38
CA SER A 108 15.60 -5.43 -0.13
C SER A 108 16.56 -6.30 0.69
N GLY A 109 17.84 -6.23 0.38
CA GLY A 109 18.87 -6.93 1.14
C GLY A 109 19.19 -6.35 2.53
N ASP A 110 18.51 -5.26 2.94
CA ASP A 110 18.66 -4.60 4.24
C ASP A 110 17.36 -3.91 4.69
N ASN A 111 17.34 -3.39 5.93
CA ASN A 111 16.18 -2.68 6.49
C ASN A 111 16.29 -1.14 6.37
N GLU A 112 17.19 -0.62 5.52
CA GLU A 112 17.40 0.82 5.36
C GLU A 112 16.98 1.33 3.99
N TYR A 113 17.12 0.53 2.95
CA TYR A 113 16.93 0.93 1.56
C TYR A 113 15.58 1.60 1.31
N TYR A 114 14.47 0.97 1.72
CA TYR A 114 13.11 1.48 1.51
C TYR A 114 12.63 2.49 2.55
N THR A 115 13.44 2.83 3.56
CA THR A 115 13.08 3.88 4.52
C THR A 115 12.91 5.25 3.87
N ARG A 116 13.55 5.51 2.73
CA ARG A 116 13.51 6.78 1.99
C ARG A 116 13.42 6.57 0.47
N ARG A 117 12.83 5.46 0.03
CA ARG A 117 12.69 5.15 -1.39
C ARG A 117 11.27 4.70 -1.73
N ALA A 118 10.81 5.14 -2.89
CA ALA A 118 9.61 4.62 -3.54
C ALA A 118 9.86 3.22 -4.12
N VAL A 119 8.81 2.58 -4.61
CA VAL A 119 8.84 1.26 -5.24
C VAL A 119 9.85 1.19 -6.39
N ASP A 120 9.96 2.26 -7.20
CA ASP A 120 10.90 2.37 -8.33
C ASP A 120 12.36 2.71 -7.90
N GLY A 121 12.64 2.73 -6.59
CA GLY A 121 13.95 3.07 -6.04
C GLY A 121 14.27 4.55 -6.01
N SER A 122 13.40 5.44 -6.52
CA SER A 122 13.58 6.90 -6.45
C SER A 122 13.45 7.40 -5.00
N TYR A 123 14.02 8.58 -4.73
CA TYR A 123 13.92 9.17 -3.38
C TYR A 123 12.48 9.56 -3.06
N LEU A 124 11.98 9.04 -1.93
CA LEU A 124 10.69 9.40 -1.36
C LEU A 124 10.84 9.61 0.14
N TYR A 125 10.48 10.78 0.67
CA TYR A 125 10.62 11.09 2.10
C TYR A 125 9.84 10.13 2.99
N ALA A 126 8.65 9.70 2.58
CA ALA A 126 7.82 8.74 3.30
C ALA A 126 8.33 7.29 3.19
N GLY A 127 9.22 7.00 2.25
CA GLY A 127 9.64 5.64 1.95
C GLY A 127 8.50 4.77 1.41
N SER A 128 8.69 3.47 1.44
CA SER A 128 7.68 2.45 1.17
C SER A 128 7.41 1.60 2.40
N LEU A 129 6.35 0.79 2.41
CA LEU A 129 6.28 -0.32 3.35
C LEU A 129 7.30 -1.37 2.91
N PHE A 130 8.01 -1.96 3.88
CA PHE A 130 8.97 -3.00 3.55
C PHE A 130 9.05 -4.07 4.63
N MET A 131 9.29 -5.30 4.19
CA MET A 131 9.48 -6.45 5.07
C MET A 131 10.93 -6.52 5.53
N ASP A 132 11.14 -7.00 6.76
CA ASP A 132 12.47 -7.28 7.29
C ASP A 132 13.22 -8.23 6.35
N TYR A 133 14.46 -7.87 5.99
CA TYR A 133 15.27 -8.63 5.03
C TYR A 133 15.56 -10.08 5.46
N ARG A 134 15.37 -10.41 6.75
CA ARG A 134 15.57 -11.76 7.31
C ARG A 134 14.33 -12.64 7.18
N CYS A 135 13.17 -12.04 6.87
CA CYS A 135 11.95 -12.79 6.67
C CYS A 135 11.91 -13.41 5.27
N SER A 136 11.19 -14.52 5.15
CA SER A 136 10.91 -15.15 3.85
C SER A 136 9.96 -14.29 3.04
N SER A 137 10.30 -14.00 1.79
CA SER A 137 9.55 -13.11 0.90
C SER A 137 8.13 -13.60 0.58
N ASP A 138 7.84 -14.89 0.78
CA ASP A 138 6.53 -15.52 0.59
C ASP A 138 5.63 -15.49 1.85
N PHE A 139 6.08 -14.82 2.92
CA PHE A 139 5.39 -14.75 4.23
C PHE A 139 5.14 -16.14 4.85
N SER A 140 6.01 -17.12 4.61
CA SER A 140 5.91 -18.46 5.18
C SER A 140 6.50 -18.59 6.58
N ASP A 141 7.21 -17.58 7.06
CA ASP A 141 7.75 -17.58 8.42
C ASP A 141 6.63 -17.52 9.47
N PHE A 142 6.94 -18.05 10.67
CA PHE A 142 6.03 -17.93 11.82
C PHE A 142 5.72 -16.48 12.18
N ASN A 143 6.65 -15.55 11.93
CA ASN A 143 6.51 -14.12 12.19
C ASN A 143 7.19 -13.32 11.08
N SER A 144 6.40 -12.55 10.35
CA SER A 144 6.89 -11.60 9.35
C SER A 144 6.76 -10.17 9.88
N VAL A 145 7.83 -9.39 9.78
CA VAL A 145 7.87 -8.01 10.27
C VAL A 145 7.81 -7.05 9.09
N ILE A 146 6.81 -6.16 9.08
CA ILE A 146 6.65 -5.12 8.08
C ILE A 146 6.88 -3.75 8.73
N TYR A 147 7.73 -2.95 8.14
CA TYR A 147 8.05 -1.59 8.56
C TYR A 147 7.36 -0.56 7.68
N GLY A 148 7.03 0.57 8.27
CA GLY A 148 6.49 1.73 7.56
C GLY A 148 6.59 2.98 8.44
N HIS A 149 6.75 4.15 7.82
CA HIS A 149 6.78 5.40 8.57
C HIS A 149 5.39 5.75 9.16
N ASN A 150 5.39 6.31 10.36
CA ASN A 150 4.24 7.03 10.90
C ASN A 150 4.31 8.49 10.44
N MET A 151 3.54 8.85 9.42
CA MET A 151 3.61 10.15 8.77
C MET A 151 2.56 11.10 9.33
N GLY A 152 2.99 12.34 9.69
CA GLY A 152 2.07 13.37 10.21
C GLY A 152 0.98 13.84 9.24
N ASN A 153 1.04 13.44 7.97
CA ASN A 153 0.01 13.69 6.95
C ASN A 153 -0.99 12.55 6.80
N GLY A 154 -0.96 11.54 7.66
CA GLY A 154 -1.89 10.41 7.65
C GLY A 154 -1.53 9.28 6.68
N THR A 155 -0.36 9.32 6.03
CA THR A 155 0.07 8.27 5.08
C THR A 155 0.92 7.19 5.76
N MET A 156 1.20 6.12 5.03
CA MET A 156 1.97 4.96 5.47
C MET A 156 1.31 4.30 6.70
N PHE A 157 2.03 4.08 7.80
CA PHE A 157 1.52 3.50 9.04
C PHE A 157 1.02 4.53 10.05
N ALA A 158 0.55 5.70 9.57
CA ALA A 158 0.03 6.75 10.45
C ALA A 158 -1.21 6.31 11.26
N ASP A 159 -1.98 5.34 10.77
CA ASP A 159 -3.17 4.83 11.46
C ASP A 159 -2.86 3.77 12.53
N ILE A 160 -1.67 3.17 12.53
CA ILE A 160 -1.29 2.10 13.47
C ILE A 160 -1.40 2.54 14.95
N PRO A 161 -0.99 3.76 15.36
CA PRO A 161 -1.16 4.19 16.75
C PRO A 161 -2.62 4.25 17.22
N ASN A 162 -3.60 4.37 16.30
CA ASN A 162 -5.01 4.40 16.66
C ASN A 162 -5.49 3.05 17.24
N TYR A 163 -4.78 1.96 16.97
CA TYR A 163 -5.07 0.62 17.50
C TYR A 163 -4.88 0.50 19.03
N GLU A 164 -4.28 1.52 19.68
CA GLU A 164 -4.30 1.64 21.14
C GLU A 164 -5.70 1.90 21.69
N ASN A 165 -6.63 2.40 20.86
CA ASN A 165 -8.03 2.59 21.20
C ASN A 165 -8.82 1.31 20.92
N GLU A 166 -9.50 0.76 21.92
CA GLU A 166 -10.25 -0.50 21.83
C GLU A 166 -11.38 -0.45 20.78
N GLU A 167 -12.13 0.66 20.71
CA GLU A 167 -13.20 0.84 19.71
C GLU A 167 -12.63 0.87 18.28
N TYR A 168 -11.50 1.59 18.08
CA TYR A 168 -10.81 1.60 16.81
C TYR A 168 -10.32 0.19 16.41
N PHE A 169 -9.66 -0.52 17.34
CA PHE A 169 -9.19 -1.89 17.12
C PHE A 169 -10.34 -2.82 16.72
N MET A 170 -11.47 -2.78 17.45
CA MET A 170 -12.62 -3.64 17.15
C MET A 170 -13.23 -3.36 15.77
N ASN A 171 -13.17 -2.11 15.30
CA ASN A 171 -13.71 -1.72 13.99
C ASN A 171 -12.73 -1.97 12.83
N HIS A 172 -11.43 -2.14 13.10
CA HIS A 172 -10.37 -2.33 12.12
C HIS A 172 -9.56 -3.61 12.39
N SER A 173 -10.20 -4.66 12.91
CA SER A 173 -9.53 -5.88 13.36
C SER A 173 -9.08 -6.80 12.22
N TYR A 174 -9.28 -6.41 10.96
CA TYR A 174 -8.93 -7.21 9.80
C TYR A 174 -8.14 -6.42 8.76
N GLY A 175 -7.30 -7.15 8.04
CA GLY A 175 -6.61 -6.65 6.88
C GLY A 175 -6.46 -7.73 5.80
N TRP A 176 -5.98 -7.36 4.65
CA TRP A 176 -5.74 -8.24 3.53
C TRP A 176 -4.29 -8.16 3.10
N LEU A 177 -3.65 -9.31 3.00
CA LEU A 177 -2.34 -9.48 2.40
C LEU A 177 -2.52 -10.19 1.06
N THR A 178 -2.17 -9.53 -0.02
CA THR A 178 -2.10 -10.12 -1.35
C THR A 178 -0.65 -10.40 -1.70
N THR A 179 -0.37 -11.62 -2.15
CA THR A 179 0.91 -12.04 -2.71
C THR A 179 0.75 -12.35 -4.21
N GLU A 180 1.80 -12.76 -4.88
CA GLU A 180 1.70 -13.25 -6.26
C GLU A 180 0.83 -14.51 -6.40
N ASN A 181 0.62 -15.25 -5.32
CA ASN A 181 0.02 -16.57 -5.33
C ASN A 181 -1.33 -16.63 -4.64
N ASP A 182 -1.61 -15.74 -3.69
CA ASP A 182 -2.83 -15.81 -2.88
C ASP A 182 -3.26 -14.47 -2.28
N VAL A 183 -4.48 -14.44 -1.80
CA VAL A 183 -5.08 -13.37 -1.00
C VAL A 183 -5.40 -13.93 0.38
N ARG A 184 -4.79 -13.38 1.42
CA ARG A 184 -4.90 -13.81 2.83
C ARG A 184 -5.66 -12.79 3.65
N LEU A 185 -6.58 -13.25 4.47
CA LEU A 185 -7.14 -12.45 5.54
C LEU A 185 -6.15 -12.41 6.72
N ILE A 186 -5.88 -11.22 7.23
CA ILE A 186 -5.13 -11.00 8.46
C ILE A 186 -6.13 -10.65 9.56
N ASP A 187 -6.02 -11.29 10.71
CA ASP A 187 -6.82 -11.05 11.92
C ASP A 187 -5.87 -10.41 12.96
N PHE A 188 -6.16 -9.21 13.45
CA PHE A 188 -5.31 -8.42 14.36
C PHE A 188 -5.63 -8.68 15.84
#